data_978b9c93e4b89c9eb59618fb57ef2299
#
_entry.id   978b9c93e4b89c9eb59618fb57ef2299
#
_cell.length_a   1.000
_cell.length_b   1.000
_cell.length_c   1.000
_cell.angle_alpha   90.00
_cell.angle_beta   90.00
_cell.angle_gamma   90.00
#
_symmetry.space_group_name_H-M   'P 1'
#
loop_
_entity.id
_entity.type
_entity.pdbx_description
1 polymer ?
#
loop_
_entity_poly.entity_id
_entity_poly.type
_entity_poly.pdbx_seq_one_letter_code
_entity_poly.pdbx_strand_id
1 'polypeptide(L)'
;MAYVAIVDDEEPVRKALKRLLRASGLEAESYAGGKEFLEAAATRRPDCVVLDLHMPVMGGLQVLRELRASRMPLPAVVITAYDEPETRAQCLAAGAAAYLRKPLDERVLLSTISATLGAAGQRHS
;
A
#
# COMPACT_ATOMS: atom_id res chain seq x y z
N MET A 1 3.87 -12.85 12.26
CA MET A 1 4.19 -11.42 12.02
C MET A 1 3.64 -11.01 10.65
N ALA A 2 2.88 -9.95 10.62
CA ALA A 2 2.31 -9.47 9.36
C ALA A 2 3.39 -8.89 8.44
N TYR A 3 3.25 -9.12 7.14
CA TYR A 3 4.16 -8.63 6.12
C TYR A 3 3.47 -7.52 5.33
N VAL A 4 4.08 -6.34 5.31
CA VAL A 4 3.58 -5.16 4.61
C VAL A 4 4.56 -4.78 3.50
N ALA A 5 4.07 -4.65 2.28
CA ALA A 5 4.86 -4.14 1.17
C ALA A 5 4.72 -2.63 1.08
N ILE A 6 5.79 -1.95 0.70
CA ILE A 6 5.83 -0.51 0.50
C ILE A 6 6.19 -0.27 -0.96
N VAL A 7 5.38 0.49 -1.68
CA VAL A 7 5.63 0.80 -3.08
C VAL A 7 5.63 2.32 -3.25
N ASP A 8 6.81 2.89 -3.48
CA ASP A 8 7.00 4.34 -3.63
C ASP A 8 8.28 4.56 -4.43
N ASP A 9 8.25 5.47 -5.40
CA ASP A 9 9.41 5.74 -6.25
C ASP A 9 10.49 6.60 -5.56
N GLU A 10 10.16 7.21 -4.42
CA GLU A 10 11.09 8.05 -3.68
C GLU A 10 11.85 7.22 -2.64
N GLU A 11 13.16 7.05 -2.82
CA GLU A 11 13.98 6.26 -1.92
C GLU A 11 13.91 6.73 -0.45
N PRO A 12 13.96 8.04 -0.15
CA PRO A 12 13.86 8.48 1.26
C PRO A 12 12.55 8.06 1.91
N VAL A 13 11.44 8.08 1.16
CA VAL A 13 10.13 7.65 1.66
C VAL A 13 10.14 6.15 1.94
N ARG A 14 10.66 5.35 0.99
CA ARG A 14 10.76 3.90 1.18
C ARG A 14 11.56 3.54 2.43
N LYS A 15 12.72 4.19 2.61
CA LYS A 15 13.59 3.92 3.77
C LYS A 15 12.91 4.29 5.09
N ALA A 16 12.26 5.44 5.12
CA ALA A 16 11.59 5.91 6.33
C ALA A 16 10.43 5.00 6.70
N LEU A 17 9.60 4.62 5.75
CA LEU A 17 8.46 3.74 5.99
C LEU A 17 8.91 2.34 6.41
N LYS A 18 9.93 1.80 5.75
CA LYS A 18 10.45 0.48 6.09
C LYS A 18 10.97 0.43 7.53
N ARG A 19 11.71 1.48 7.92
CA ARG A 19 12.22 1.61 9.29
C ARG A 19 11.08 1.69 10.30
N LEU A 20 10.08 2.53 10.01
CA LEU A 20 8.93 2.72 10.89
C LEU A 20 8.16 1.42 11.11
N LEU A 21 7.84 0.72 10.01
CA LEU A 21 7.06 -0.51 10.10
C LEU A 21 7.82 -1.61 10.83
N ARG A 22 9.10 -1.77 10.56
CA ARG A 22 9.94 -2.74 11.25
C ARG A 22 10.04 -2.44 12.74
N ALA A 23 10.20 -1.16 13.10
CA ALA A 23 10.23 -0.75 14.50
C ALA A 23 8.90 -1.02 15.21
N SER A 24 7.81 -1.10 14.45
CA SER A 24 6.48 -1.39 14.99
C SER A 24 6.16 -2.89 15.04
N GLY A 25 7.13 -3.75 14.77
CA GLY A 25 6.96 -5.20 14.85
C GLY A 25 6.41 -5.83 13.57
N LEU A 26 6.38 -5.11 12.47
CA LEU A 26 5.93 -5.64 11.18
C LEU A 26 7.12 -6.05 10.32
N GLU A 27 6.92 -7.06 9.49
CA GLU A 27 7.87 -7.37 8.44
C GLU A 27 7.58 -6.43 7.28
N ALA A 28 8.60 -5.82 6.70
CA ALA A 28 8.41 -4.83 5.64
C ALA A 28 9.47 -4.97 4.55
N GLU A 29 9.01 -4.96 3.31
CA GLU A 29 9.87 -4.89 2.13
C GLU A 29 9.39 -3.73 1.26
N SER A 30 10.31 -3.10 0.52
CA SER A 30 9.98 -1.95 -0.30
C SER A 30 10.37 -2.15 -1.76
N TYR A 31 9.61 -1.50 -2.63
CA TYR A 31 9.76 -1.60 -4.09
C TYR A 31 9.70 -0.20 -4.68
N ALA A 32 10.53 0.06 -5.69
CA ALA A 32 10.62 1.37 -6.33
C ALA A 32 9.52 1.62 -7.36
N GLY A 33 8.83 0.58 -7.81
CA GLY A 33 7.79 0.71 -8.82
C GLY A 33 6.74 -0.37 -8.74
N GLY A 34 5.62 -0.12 -9.42
CA GLY A 34 4.47 -1.03 -9.41
C GLY A 34 4.76 -2.37 -10.04
N LYS A 35 5.53 -2.39 -11.14
CA LYS A 35 5.86 -3.63 -11.83
C LYS A 35 6.69 -4.57 -10.95
N GLU A 36 7.73 -4.04 -10.31
CA GLU A 36 8.59 -4.80 -9.41
C GLU A 36 7.78 -5.37 -8.25
N PHE A 37 6.86 -4.57 -7.72
CA PHE A 37 5.98 -5.01 -6.65
C PHE A 37 5.07 -6.15 -7.10
N LEU A 38 4.42 -6.01 -8.25
CA LEU A 38 3.50 -7.05 -8.75
C LEU A 38 4.21 -8.37 -8.99
N GLU A 39 5.42 -8.33 -9.52
CA GLU A 39 6.24 -9.54 -9.72
C GLU A 39 6.58 -10.20 -8.38
N ALA A 40 6.98 -9.41 -7.39
CA ALA A 40 7.31 -9.92 -6.07
C ALA A 40 6.07 -10.49 -5.36
N ALA A 41 4.93 -9.84 -5.50
CA ALA A 41 3.68 -10.26 -4.86
C ALA A 41 3.17 -11.60 -5.42
N ALA A 42 3.48 -11.90 -6.67
CA ALA A 42 3.14 -13.19 -7.27
C ALA A 42 3.87 -14.36 -6.60
N THR A 43 5.08 -14.10 -6.09
CA THR A 43 5.87 -15.12 -5.39
C THR A 43 5.56 -15.14 -3.89
N ARG A 44 5.47 -13.96 -3.29
CA ARG A 44 5.17 -13.83 -1.86
C ARG A 44 4.15 -12.71 -1.67
N ARG A 45 2.92 -13.10 -1.40
CA ARG A 45 1.82 -12.16 -1.21
C ARG A 45 1.93 -11.45 0.14
N PRO A 46 1.96 -10.10 0.18
CA PRO A 46 1.91 -9.38 1.45
C PRO A 46 0.51 -9.39 2.06
N ASP A 47 0.44 -9.09 3.34
CA ASP A 47 -0.83 -8.96 4.04
C ASP A 47 -1.48 -7.60 3.79
N CYS A 48 -0.67 -6.62 3.40
CA CYS A 48 -1.11 -5.26 3.11
C CYS A 48 -0.05 -4.57 2.26
N VAL A 49 -0.45 -3.61 1.44
CA VAL A 49 0.49 -2.77 0.68
C VAL A 49 0.24 -1.29 0.97
N VAL A 50 1.31 -0.55 1.22
CA VAL A 50 1.30 0.92 1.27
C VAL A 50 1.76 1.38 -0.11
N LEU A 51 0.88 2.04 -0.84
CA LEU A 51 1.04 2.24 -2.27
C LEU A 51 0.97 3.71 -2.65
N ASP A 52 2.08 4.25 -3.16
CA ASP A 52 2.11 5.61 -3.68
C ASP A 52 1.29 5.70 -4.96
N LEU A 53 0.48 6.75 -5.06
CA LEU A 53 -0.40 6.94 -6.20
C LEU A 53 0.35 7.43 -7.44
N HIS A 54 1.30 8.34 -7.26
CA HIS A 54 2.01 8.98 -8.37
C HIS A 54 3.42 8.42 -8.55
N MET A 55 3.54 7.44 -9.42
CA MET A 55 4.83 6.84 -9.77
C MET A 55 5.00 6.85 -11.29
N PRO A 56 6.25 6.95 -11.79
CA PRO A 56 6.47 6.86 -13.23
C PRO A 56 6.16 5.45 -13.75
N VAL A 57 5.84 5.35 -15.01
CA VAL A 57 5.54 4.11 -15.75
C VAL A 57 4.21 3.48 -15.32
N MET A 58 4.11 3.07 -14.05
CA MET A 58 2.89 2.46 -13.53
C MET A 58 2.50 3.13 -12.21
N GLY A 59 1.43 3.92 -12.22
CA GLY A 59 0.92 4.59 -11.03
C GLY A 59 0.14 3.64 -10.12
N GLY A 60 -0.15 4.13 -8.91
CA GLY A 60 -0.83 3.32 -7.89
C GLY A 60 -2.22 2.84 -8.31
N LEU A 61 -2.97 3.66 -9.02
CA LEU A 61 -4.30 3.26 -9.49
C LEU A 61 -4.22 2.08 -10.45
N GLN A 62 -3.21 2.08 -11.34
CA GLN A 62 -2.99 0.97 -12.26
C GLN A 62 -2.60 -0.30 -11.50
N VAL A 63 -1.77 -0.16 -10.46
CA VAL A 63 -1.41 -1.31 -9.60
C VAL A 63 -2.67 -1.91 -8.95
N LEU A 64 -3.57 -1.07 -8.43
CA LEU A 64 -4.82 -1.54 -7.84
C LEU A 64 -5.66 -2.32 -8.85
N ARG A 65 -5.75 -1.80 -10.08
CA ARG A 65 -6.50 -2.46 -11.15
C ARG A 65 -5.89 -3.80 -11.55
N GLU A 66 -4.56 -3.87 -11.60
CA GLU A 66 -3.85 -5.10 -11.93
C GLU A 66 -4.04 -6.17 -10.84
N LEU A 67 -4.00 -5.77 -9.57
CA LEU A 67 -4.28 -6.68 -8.46
C LEU A 67 -5.68 -7.26 -8.54
N ARG A 68 -6.65 -6.42 -8.88
CA ARG A 68 -8.04 -6.84 -9.03
C ARG A 68 -8.20 -7.80 -10.22
N ALA A 69 -7.57 -7.47 -11.36
CA ALA A 69 -7.63 -8.29 -12.56
C ALA A 69 -6.97 -9.66 -12.35
N SER A 70 -5.92 -9.71 -11.54
CA SER A 70 -5.19 -10.94 -11.21
C SER A 70 -5.91 -11.77 -10.14
N ARG A 71 -7.05 -11.31 -9.66
CA ARG A 71 -7.79 -11.95 -8.57
C ARG A 71 -6.94 -12.15 -7.31
N MET A 72 -6.07 -11.19 -7.05
CA MET A 72 -5.26 -11.17 -5.84
C MET A 72 -5.83 -10.09 -4.90
N PRO A 73 -6.82 -10.41 -4.06
CA PRO A 73 -7.39 -9.43 -3.14
C PRO A 73 -6.35 -9.11 -2.08
N LEU A 74 -5.81 -7.91 -2.17
CA LEU A 74 -4.73 -7.45 -1.32
C LEU A 74 -5.10 -6.07 -0.79
N PRO A 75 -5.28 -5.92 0.55
CA PRO A 75 -5.63 -4.62 1.11
C PRO A 75 -4.55 -3.59 0.80
N ALA A 76 -4.96 -2.43 0.28
CA ALA A 76 -4.05 -1.37 -0.11
C ALA A 76 -4.36 -0.07 0.62
N VAL A 77 -3.34 0.50 1.23
CA VAL A 77 -3.39 1.85 1.81
C VAL A 77 -2.70 2.76 0.79
N VAL A 78 -3.48 3.56 0.08
CA VAL A 78 -2.95 4.49 -0.92
C VAL A 78 -2.42 5.74 -0.23
N ILE A 79 -1.23 6.18 -0.63
CA ILE A 79 -0.64 7.44 -0.14
C ILE A 79 -0.40 8.37 -1.32
N THR A 80 -0.60 9.67 -1.13
CA THR A 80 -0.45 10.65 -2.21
C THR A 80 -0.05 12.02 -1.69
N ALA A 81 0.80 12.71 -2.47
CA ALA A 81 1.11 14.12 -2.23
C ALA A 81 0.00 15.04 -2.78
N TYR A 82 -0.84 14.52 -3.67
CA TYR A 82 -1.88 15.29 -4.35
C TYR A 82 -3.26 14.70 -4.07
N ASP A 83 -3.97 15.31 -3.12
CA ASP A 83 -5.29 14.84 -2.71
C ASP A 83 -6.36 15.50 -3.58
N GLU A 84 -6.82 14.77 -4.58
CA GLU A 84 -7.89 15.20 -5.47
C GLU A 84 -9.12 14.32 -5.25
N PRO A 85 -10.32 14.93 -5.02
CA PRO A 85 -11.53 14.14 -4.73
C PRO A 85 -11.87 13.09 -5.77
N GLU A 86 -11.68 13.41 -7.04
CA GLU A 86 -11.97 12.48 -8.14
C GLU A 86 -11.02 11.29 -8.11
N THR A 87 -9.73 11.54 -7.90
CA THR A 87 -8.72 10.49 -7.82
C THR A 87 -8.95 9.61 -6.59
N ARG A 88 -9.31 10.23 -5.48
CA ARG A 88 -9.66 9.50 -4.27
C ARG A 88 -10.82 8.54 -4.51
N ALA A 89 -11.88 9.03 -5.17
CA ALA A 89 -13.04 8.20 -5.49
C ALA A 89 -12.66 7.04 -6.40
N GLN A 90 -11.79 7.27 -7.38
CA GLN A 90 -11.31 6.22 -8.28
C GLN A 90 -10.52 5.15 -7.54
N CYS A 91 -9.67 5.54 -6.60
CA CYS A 91 -8.88 4.59 -5.81
C CYS A 91 -9.79 3.73 -4.92
N LEU A 92 -10.75 4.34 -4.25
CA LEU A 92 -11.69 3.61 -3.42
C LEU A 92 -12.54 2.66 -4.26
N ALA A 93 -12.99 3.09 -5.43
CA ALA A 93 -13.75 2.25 -6.35
C ALA A 93 -12.91 1.10 -6.89
N ALA A 94 -11.59 1.28 -7.01
CA ALA A 94 -10.67 0.23 -7.45
C ALA A 94 -10.27 -0.72 -6.33
N GLY A 95 -10.79 -0.52 -5.12
CA GLY A 95 -10.60 -1.44 -4.00
C GLY A 95 -9.60 -1.00 -2.94
N ALA A 96 -9.16 0.26 -2.95
CA ALA A 96 -8.29 0.76 -1.90
C ALA A 96 -9.01 0.68 -0.55
N ALA A 97 -8.31 0.17 0.46
CA ALA A 97 -8.86 0.07 1.82
C ALA A 97 -8.80 1.42 2.54
N ALA A 98 -7.83 2.25 2.19
CA ALA A 98 -7.66 3.58 2.78
C ALA A 98 -6.90 4.49 1.83
N TYR A 99 -6.98 5.79 2.09
CA TYR A 99 -6.36 6.82 1.25
C TYR A 99 -5.82 7.90 2.18
N LEU A 100 -4.51 8.08 2.19
CA LEU A 100 -3.84 9.02 3.09
C LEU A 100 -3.04 10.05 2.30
N ARG A 101 -3.04 11.28 2.81
CA ARG A 101 -2.31 12.39 2.20
C ARG A 101 -0.91 12.52 2.81
N LYS A 102 0.09 12.77 1.96
CA LYS A 102 1.44 13.14 2.40
C LYS A 102 1.46 14.62 2.82
N PRO A 103 2.26 15.04 3.79
CA PRO A 103 3.20 14.23 4.57
C PRO A 103 2.45 13.31 5.54
N LEU A 104 2.94 12.09 5.68
CA LEU A 104 2.26 11.09 6.49
C LEU A 104 2.48 11.34 7.98
N ASP A 105 1.39 11.26 8.74
CA ASP A 105 1.46 11.20 10.19
C ASP A 105 1.70 9.72 10.56
N GLU A 106 2.78 9.45 11.28
CA GLU A 106 3.17 8.08 11.62
C GLU A 106 2.08 7.34 12.39
N ARG A 107 1.42 8.01 13.34
CA ARG A 107 0.36 7.39 14.13
C ARG A 107 -0.84 7.03 13.28
N VAL A 108 -1.22 7.93 12.37
CA VAL A 108 -2.35 7.69 11.47
C VAL A 108 -2.02 6.55 10.53
N LEU A 109 -0.82 6.50 9.98
CA LEU A 109 -0.39 5.43 9.09
C LEU A 109 -0.42 4.08 9.81
N LEU A 110 0.19 3.98 10.98
CA LEU A 110 0.24 2.73 11.74
C LEU A 110 -1.15 2.27 12.17
N SER A 111 -1.99 3.19 12.61
CA SER A 111 -3.37 2.94 12.97
C SER A 111 -4.17 2.43 11.77
N THR A 112 -3.97 3.04 10.60
CA THR A 112 -4.65 2.65 9.36
C THR A 112 -4.20 1.25 8.91
N ILE A 113 -2.91 0.96 8.97
CA ILE A 113 -2.38 -0.37 8.62
C ILE A 113 -2.94 -1.41 9.58
N SER A 114 -2.94 -1.12 10.87
CA SER A 114 -3.46 -2.03 11.89
C SER A 114 -4.94 -2.34 11.66
N ALA A 115 -5.74 -1.32 11.39
CA ALA A 115 -7.17 -1.49 11.10
C ALA A 115 -7.38 -2.31 9.82
N THR A 116 -6.57 -2.07 8.80
CA THR A 116 -6.63 -2.78 7.54
C THR A 116 -6.30 -4.26 7.71
N LEU A 117 -5.23 -4.57 8.46
CA LEU A 117 -4.84 -5.94 8.77
C LEU A 117 -5.90 -6.65 9.60
N GLY A 118 -6.49 -5.95 10.57
CA GLY A 118 -7.55 -6.50 11.41
C GLY A 118 -8.81 -6.83 10.62
N ALA A 119 -9.23 -5.95 9.72
CA ALA A 119 -10.39 -6.17 8.88
C ALA A 119 -10.17 -7.36 7.92
N ALA A 120 -8.96 -7.47 7.33
CA ALA A 120 -8.61 -8.59 6.46
C ALA A 120 -8.62 -9.92 7.23
N GLY A 121 -8.10 -9.92 8.47
CA GLY A 121 -8.11 -11.09 9.34
C GLY A 121 -9.53 -11.52 9.71
N GLN A 122 -10.42 -10.58 9.95
CA GLN A 122 -11.81 -10.86 10.29
C GLN A 122 -12.59 -11.50 9.14
N ARG A 123 -12.20 -11.20 7.89
CA ARG A 123 -12.87 -11.78 6.71
C ARG A 123 -12.60 -13.27 6.55
N HIS A 124 -11.57 -13.78 7.19
CA HIS A 124 -11.17 -15.18 7.08
C HIS A 124 -11.66 -16.05 8.23
N SER A 125 -12.33 -15.43 9.17
CA SER A 125 -12.86 -16.15 10.35
C SER A 125 -14.32 -16.56 10.19
#